data_c2474e375b66dd22ae279508c9075dd1
#
_entry.id   c2474e375b66dd22ae279508c9075dd1
#
_cell.length_a   1.000
_cell.length_b   1.000
_cell.length_c   1.000
_cell.angle_alpha   90.00
_cell.angle_beta   90.00
_cell.angle_gamma   90.00
#
_symmetry.space_group_name_H-M   'P 1'
#
loop_
_entity.id
_entity.type
_entity.pdbx_description
1 polymer ?
#
loop_
_entity_poly.entity_id
_entity_poly.type
_entity_poly.pdbx_seq_one_letter_code
_entity_poly.pdbx_strand_id
1 'polypeptide(L)'
;MTDSLNFLDAVAGLPEQLAAAHEAAASVHRDALPKAESIRNIVMLGMGGSGISGDVVAAAFNDELPVPITVLKQMRTPAFVGPDTLAFAMSYSGGTEETLSMTRSAAEKGAQIVAISCGGELERVALDAGGLHIACPPGFLPRAAIGALVAPLCTVLYRMGLAPGAQAMLMYAQTQLARRRDQCGVRVEGAANPARELARQIGRTIPLIYGGGAIGAVAAYRWKCDVNENAKAPAFSHSYPELDHNEICAWGQHGDVTRQLMTLIELRHGFEHARLRLRFDATREIIDECVHQVLAVEAEGEGRLGQLLDLMYMGDWTSCYLALQNDVDPGPIDAIFALKARMAELP
;
A
#
# COMPACT_ATOMS: atom_id res chain seq x y z
N MET A 1 -27.22 -5.05 -2.32
CA MET A 1 -25.75 -5.00 -2.14
C MET A 1 -25.50 -4.14 -0.92
N THR A 2 -24.83 -4.68 0.08
CA THR A 2 -24.66 -4.00 1.38
C THR A 2 -23.24 -3.44 1.45
N ASP A 3 -23.11 -2.15 1.69
CA ASP A 3 -21.90 -1.45 2.10
C ASP A 3 -22.25 -0.70 3.40
N SER A 4 -22.26 -1.43 4.51
CA SER A 4 -22.80 -0.96 5.78
C SER A 4 -21.98 0.16 6.44
N LEU A 5 -20.72 0.32 6.03
CA LEU A 5 -19.81 1.33 6.54
C LEU A 5 -19.49 2.44 5.51
N ASN A 6 -20.21 2.50 4.39
CA ASN A 6 -19.94 3.42 3.29
C ASN A 6 -18.47 3.34 2.82
N PHE A 7 -17.95 2.12 2.71
CA PHE A 7 -16.54 1.91 2.40
C PHE A 7 -16.16 2.37 1.00
N LEU A 8 -17.09 2.24 0.04
CA LEU A 8 -16.91 2.75 -1.33
C LEU A 8 -16.76 4.28 -1.37
N ASP A 9 -17.45 5.00 -0.49
CA ASP A 9 -17.27 6.46 -0.38
C ASP A 9 -15.88 6.80 0.19
N ALA A 10 -15.38 6.02 1.15
CA ALA A 10 -14.03 6.18 1.66
C ALA A 10 -12.97 5.90 0.59
N VAL A 11 -13.17 4.86 -0.24
CA VAL A 11 -12.32 4.59 -1.41
C VAL A 11 -12.40 5.74 -2.41
N ALA A 12 -13.58 6.24 -2.74
CA ALA A 12 -13.77 7.35 -3.67
C ALA A 12 -13.05 8.64 -3.23
N GLY A 13 -12.92 8.87 -1.92
CA GLY A 13 -12.28 10.04 -1.32
C GLY A 13 -10.74 10.05 -1.35
N LEU A 14 -10.08 9.05 -1.92
CA LEU A 14 -8.61 8.94 -1.89
C LEU A 14 -7.87 10.15 -2.50
N PRO A 15 -8.30 10.75 -3.63
CA PRO A 15 -7.64 11.95 -4.17
C PRO A 15 -7.67 13.14 -3.19
N GLU A 16 -8.81 13.35 -2.53
CA GLU A 16 -8.99 14.42 -1.55
C GLU A 16 -8.22 14.16 -0.24
N GLN A 17 -8.11 12.88 0.18
CA GLN A 17 -7.25 12.50 1.31
C GLN A 17 -5.80 12.86 1.05
N LEU A 18 -5.30 12.56 -0.16
CA LEU A 18 -3.92 12.85 -0.54
C LEU A 18 -3.64 14.36 -0.45
N ALA A 19 -4.55 15.19 -0.99
CA ALA A 19 -4.42 16.64 -0.97
C ALA A 19 -4.44 17.20 0.46
N ALA A 20 -5.45 16.84 1.24
CA ALA A 20 -5.61 17.34 2.61
C ALA A 20 -4.45 16.94 3.53
N ALA A 21 -3.94 15.71 3.39
CA ALA A 21 -2.81 15.23 4.17
C ALA A 21 -1.48 15.89 3.73
N HIS A 22 -1.33 16.20 2.44
CA HIS A 22 -0.21 17.01 1.95
C HIS A 22 -0.22 18.40 2.58
N GLU A 23 -1.37 19.11 2.56
CA GLU A 23 -1.53 20.44 3.15
C GLU A 23 -1.22 20.43 4.66
N ALA A 24 -1.75 19.43 5.40
CA ALA A 24 -1.47 19.27 6.82
C ALA A 24 0.02 19.12 7.10
N ALA A 25 0.71 18.25 6.37
CA ALA A 25 2.16 18.07 6.51
C ALA A 25 2.97 19.30 6.06
N ALA A 26 2.50 20.03 5.05
CA ALA A 26 3.13 21.25 4.57
C ALA A 26 3.02 22.41 5.58
N SER A 27 2.03 22.41 6.46
CA SER A 27 1.84 23.42 7.50
C SER A 27 2.81 23.28 8.69
N VAL A 28 3.47 22.14 8.84
CA VAL A 28 4.49 21.93 9.91
C VAL A 28 5.62 22.93 9.74
N HIS A 29 6.07 23.57 10.82
CA HIS A 29 7.19 24.51 10.73
C HIS A 29 8.48 23.79 10.28
N ARG A 30 9.24 24.41 9.36
CA ARG A 30 10.42 23.77 8.76
C ARG A 30 11.48 23.42 9.79
N ASP A 31 11.67 24.27 10.79
CA ASP A 31 12.68 24.08 11.85
C ASP A 31 12.33 22.93 12.80
N ALA A 32 11.08 22.43 12.76
CA ALA A 32 10.68 21.24 13.50
C ALA A 32 11.04 19.94 12.78
N LEU A 33 11.39 20.00 11.49
CA LEU A 33 11.79 18.83 10.73
C LEU A 33 13.25 18.45 11.03
N PRO A 34 13.58 17.15 11.05
CA PRO A 34 14.97 16.69 11.13
C PRO A 34 15.83 17.30 10.00
N LYS A 35 17.11 17.54 10.28
CA LYS A 35 18.04 18.07 9.27
C LYS A 35 18.56 16.94 8.38
N ALA A 36 18.42 17.10 7.07
CA ALA A 36 18.81 16.07 6.10
C ALA A 36 20.29 15.64 6.25
N GLU A 37 21.16 16.59 6.57
CA GLU A 37 22.61 16.35 6.71
C GLU A 37 22.95 15.40 7.86
N SER A 38 22.06 15.30 8.87
CA SER A 38 22.22 14.39 10.00
C SER A 38 21.72 12.97 9.73
N ILE A 39 21.00 12.75 8.62
CA ILE A 39 20.38 11.47 8.31
C ILE A 39 21.30 10.61 7.45
N ARG A 40 21.48 9.34 7.88
CA ARG A 40 22.25 8.32 7.15
C ARG A 40 21.40 7.16 6.66
N ASN A 41 20.25 6.95 7.26
CA ASN A 41 19.28 5.94 6.84
C ASN A 41 17.87 6.34 7.28
N ILE A 42 16.87 5.78 6.60
CA ILE A 42 15.46 5.97 6.90
C ILE A 42 14.84 4.62 7.23
N VAL A 43 14.08 4.56 8.32
CA VAL A 43 13.22 3.41 8.63
C VAL A 43 11.75 3.83 8.63
N MET A 44 10.92 2.99 8.03
CA MET A 44 9.47 3.15 7.99
C MET A 44 8.83 2.08 8.88
N LEU A 45 8.23 2.50 10.01
CA LEU A 45 7.68 1.62 11.04
C LEU A 45 6.16 1.58 10.92
N GLY A 46 5.58 0.44 10.57
CA GLY A 46 4.12 0.36 10.44
C GLY A 46 3.64 -1.04 10.07
N MET A 47 2.34 -1.30 10.29
CA MET A 47 1.69 -2.57 10.00
C MET A 47 0.52 -2.37 9.02
N GLY A 48 0.13 -3.43 8.28
CA GLY A 48 -1.00 -3.40 7.37
C GLY A 48 -0.95 -2.24 6.38
N GLY A 49 -2.04 -1.49 6.22
CA GLY A 49 -2.11 -0.30 5.35
C GLY A 49 -1.09 0.77 5.71
N SER A 50 -0.81 0.97 7.00
CA SER A 50 0.23 1.91 7.46
C SER A 50 1.64 1.46 7.05
N GLY A 51 1.93 0.15 7.15
CA GLY A 51 3.20 -0.41 6.66
C GLY A 51 3.34 -0.34 5.14
N ILE A 52 2.25 -0.58 4.41
CA ILE A 52 2.21 -0.46 2.94
C ILE A 52 2.50 0.99 2.49
N SER A 53 2.11 2.01 3.28
CA SER A 53 2.47 3.40 2.96
C SER A 53 3.99 3.62 2.91
N GLY A 54 4.73 2.94 3.79
CA GLY A 54 6.20 2.91 3.74
C GLY A 54 6.72 2.19 2.50
N ASP A 55 6.14 1.04 2.14
CA ASP A 55 6.50 0.29 0.92
C ASP A 55 6.27 1.17 -0.33
N VAL A 56 5.17 1.93 -0.38
CA VAL A 56 4.86 2.86 -1.49
C VAL A 56 5.97 3.90 -1.65
N VAL A 57 6.36 4.54 -0.56
CA VAL A 57 7.42 5.55 -0.59
C VAL A 57 8.77 4.92 -0.98
N ALA A 58 9.10 3.75 -0.42
CA ALA A 58 10.31 3.02 -0.79
C ALA A 58 10.32 2.67 -2.29
N ALA A 59 9.23 2.12 -2.83
CA ALA A 59 9.15 1.75 -4.25
C ALA A 59 9.19 2.95 -5.21
N ALA A 60 8.60 4.09 -4.80
CA ALA A 60 8.55 5.29 -5.64
C ALA A 60 9.88 6.06 -5.66
N PHE A 61 10.63 6.09 -4.56
CA PHE A 61 11.75 7.02 -4.37
C PHE A 61 13.12 6.38 -4.11
N ASN A 62 13.23 5.05 -3.97
CA ASN A 62 14.50 4.40 -3.63
C ASN A 62 15.65 4.74 -4.59
N ASP A 63 15.35 4.98 -5.87
CA ASP A 63 16.36 5.37 -6.87
C ASP A 63 16.77 6.86 -6.78
N GLU A 64 16.03 7.68 -6.02
CA GLU A 64 16.26 9.13 -5.89
C GLU A 64 16.80 9.51 -4.51
N LEU A 65 16.50 8.71 -3.48
CA LEU A 65 16.92 8.99 -2.10
C LEU A 65 18.44 8.83 -1.95
N PRO A 66 19.13 9.83 -1.35
CA PRO A 66 20.58 9.76 -1.15
C PRO A 66 20.98 8.82 0.01
N VAL A 67 20.02 8.27 0.74
CA VAL A 67 20.21 7.37 1.88
C VAL A 67 19.28 6.17 1.76
N PRO A 68 19.68 4.99 2.28
CA PRO A 68 18.84 3.80 2.21
C PRO A 68 17.54 3.95 3.02
N ILE A 69 16.48 3.33 2.51
CA ILE A 69 15.19 3.24 3.16
C ILE A 69 14.83 1.77 3.45
N THR A 70 14.37 1.48 4.66
CA THR A 70 13.97 0.14 5.08
C THR A 70 12.59 0.18 5.72
N VAL A 71 11.66 -0.64 5.23
CA VAL A 71 10.33 -0.79 5.82
C VAL A 71 10.34 -1.93 6.82
N LEU A 72 9.90 -1.66 8.05
CA LEU A 72 9.91 -2.60 9.17
C LEU A 72 8.48 -2.93 9.60
N LYS A 73 8.15 -4.23 9.60
CA LYS A 73 6.85 -4.78 10.00
C LYS A 73 7.09 -5.88 11.04
N GLN A 74 7.55 -5.49 12.22
CA GLN A 74 8.00 -6.38 13.29
C GLN A 74 7.82 -5.74 14.68
N MET A 75 8.36 -6.34 15.74
CA MET A 75 8.19 -5.84 17.11
C MET A 75 9.34 -4.94 17.58
N ARG A 76 10.53 -5.00 16.97
CA ARG A 76 11.73 -4.23 17.37
C ARG A 76 12.50 -3.73 16.16
N THR A 77 13.25 -2.67 16.36
CA THR A 77 14.13 -2.13 15.31
C THR A 77 15.48 -2.86 15.26
N PRO A 78 16.09 -3.00 14.05
CA PRO A 78 17.42 -3.56 13.86
C PRO A 78 18.51 -2.77 14.59
N ALA A 79 19.69 -3.38 14.72
CA ALA A 79 20.83 -2.81 15.43
C ALA A 79 21.39 -1.53 14.78
N PHE A 80 21.22 -1.33 13.47
CA PHE A 80 21.72 -0.15 12.77
C PHE A 80 20.92 1.14 13.04
N VAL A 81 19.74 1.02 13.64
CA VAL A 81 18.92 2.19 14.02
C VAL A 81 19.62 2.94 15.16
N GLY A 82 19.79 4.24 15.00
CA GLY A 82 20.54 5.09 15.93
C GLY A 82 20.27 6.59 15.71
N PRO A 83 21.12 7.48 16.26
CA PRO A 83 20.90 8.94 16.24
C PRO A 83 20.87 9.58 14.83
N ASP A 84 21.46 8.94 13.85
CA ASP A 84 21.49 9.34 12.44
C ASP A 84 20.40 8.64 11.59
N THR A 85 19.44 7.98 12.25
CA THR A 85 18.29 7.36 11.62
C THR A 85 17.08 8.27 11.69
N LEU A 86 16.43 8.53 10.54
CA LEU A 86 15.09 9.08 10.48
C LEU A 86 14.08 7.94 10.56
N ALA A 87 13.28 7.91 11.63
CA ALA A 87 12.25 6.90 11.85
C ALA A 87 10.86 7.50 11.63
N PHE A 88 10.23 7.16 10.50
CA PHE A 88 8.81 7.42 10.30
C PHE A 88 7.99 6.33 10.98
N ALA A 89 7.18 6.71 11.95
CA ALA A 89 6.27 5.81 12.66
C ALA A 89 4.83 6.05 12.19
N MET A 90 4.25 5.06 11.50
CA MET A 90 2.94 5.19 10.88
C MET A 90 1.94 4.23 11.50
N SER A 91 0.88 4.79 12.08
CA SER A 91 -0.29 4.05 12.55
C SER A 91 -1.51 4.94 12.45
N TYR A 92 -2.42 4.67 11.52
CA TYR A 92 -3.60 5.50 11.36
C TYR A 92 -4.38 5.66 12.68
N SER A 93 -4.62 4.57 13.40
CA SER A 93 -5.29 4.59 14.71
C SER A 93 -4.44 5.16 15.88
N GLY A 94 -3.11 5.23 15.70
CA GLY A 94 -2.17 5.59 16.74
C GLY A 94 -1.98 4.57 17.86
N GLY A 95 -2.59 3.39 17.77
CA GLY A 95 -2.60 2.36 18.82
C GLY A 95 -2.10 0.98 18.39
N THR A 96 -1.43 0.85 17.24
CA THR A 96 -0.92 -0.43 16.75
C THR A 96 0.28 -0.88 17.60
N GLU A 97 0.16 -2.01 18.27
CA GLU A 97 1.13 -2.53 19.23
C GLU A 97 2.54 -2.62 18.66
N GLU A 98 2.71 -3.25 17.50
CA GLU A 98 3.99 -3.43 16.84
C GLU A 98 4.63 -2.09 16.45
N THR A 99 3.82 -1.14 15.95
CA THR A 99 4.31 0.20 15.61
C THR A 99 4.77 0.94 16.85
N LEU A 100 4.01 0.89 17.95
CA LEU A 100 4.38 1.48 19.22
C LEU A 100 5.67 0.86 19.78
N SER A 101 5.79 -0.46 19.74
CA SER A 101 6.99 -1.19 20.19
C SER A 101 8.22 -0.80 19.37
N MET A 102 8.13 -0.76 18.04
CA MET A 102 9.21 -0.31 17.17
C MET A 102 9.57 1.16 17.40
N THR A 103 8.58 2.03 17.62
CA THR A 103 8.82 3.46 17.85
C THR A 103 9.57 3.70 19.16
N ARG A 104 9.18 3.01 20.25
CA ARG A 104 9.93 3.06 21.52
C ARG A 104 11.34 2.53 21.35
N SER A 105 11.50 1.39 20.65
CA SER A 105 12.83 0.82 20.37
C SER A 105 13.72 1.76 19.55
N ALA A 106 13.15 2.52 18.60
CA ALA A 106 13.86 3.54 17.82
C ALA A 106 14.24 4.75 18.69
N ALA A 107 13.31 5.22 19.52
CA ALA A 107 13.54 6.34 20.45
C ALA A 107 14.63 6.03 21.49
N GLU A 108 14.62 4.84 22.09
CA GLU A 108 15.67 4.36 23.03
C GLU A 108 17.07 4.36 22.39
N LYS A 109 17.15 4.18 21.08
CA LYS A 109 18.41 4.22 20.31
C LYS A 109 18.76 5.63 19.81
N GLY A 110 17.96 6.64 20.14
CA GLY A 110 18.19 8.03 19.79
C GLY A 110 17.79 8.41 18.36
N ALA A 111 16.99 7.60 17.66
CA ALA A 111 16.51 7.92 16.31
C ALA A 111 15.62 9.17 16.30
N GLN A 112 15.65 9.91 15.19
CA GLN A 112 14.82 11.10 14.98
C GLN A 112 13.44 10.66 14.53
N ILE A 113 12.43 10.82 15.41
CA ILE A 113 11.07 10.28 15.20
C ILE A 113 10.19 11.30 14.50
N VAL A 114 9.51 10.87 13.43
CA VAL A 114 8.37 11.56 12.81
C VAL A 114 7.18 10.60 12.80
N ALA A 115 6.22 10.84 13.67
CA ALA A 115 5.01 10.02 13.77
C ALA A 115 3.87 10.58 12.89
N ILE A 116 3.11 9.70 12.27
CA ILE A 116 1.93 10.02 11.44
C ILE A 116 0.77 9.16 11.91
N SER A 117 -0.26 9.80 12.49
CA SER A 117 -1.45 9.11 13.04
C SER A 117 -2.62 10.07 13.24
N CYS A 118 -3.81 9.54 13.57
CA CYS A 118 -4.94 10.36 14.03
C CYS A 118 -4.80 10.84 15.50
N GLY A 119 -3.61 10.69 16.10
CA GLY A 119 -3.37 10.92 17.52
C GLY A 119 -3.07 9.61 18.26
N GLY A 120 -3.61 9.50 19.47
CA GLY A 120 -3.48 8.30 20.30
C GLY A 120 -2.12 8.14 20.96
N GLU A 121 -1.76 6.89 21.29
CA GLU A 121 -0.52 6.61 22.01
C GLU A 121 0.73 6.90 21.18
N LEU A 122 0.66 6.73 19.85
CA LEU A 122 1.79 7.00 18.97
C LEU A 122 2.21 8.47 18.99
N GLU A 123 1.23 9.40 19.01
CA GLU A 123 1.50 10.83 19.18
C GLU A 123 2.28 11.09 20.49
N ARG A 124 1.79 10.55 21.61
CA ARG A 124 2.44 10.71 22.91
C ARG A 124 3.87 10.15 22.91
N VAL A 125 4.05 8.93 22.42
CA VAL A 125 5.39 8.29 22.35
C VAL A 125 6.36 9.10 21.50
N ALA A 126 5.92 9.66 20.38
CA ALA A 126 6.76 10.49 19.54
C ALA A 126 7.16 11.82 20.21
N LEU A 127 6.19 12.51 20.83
CA LEU A 127 6.44 13.78 21.51
C LEU A 127 7.30 13.60 22.76
N ASP A 128 7.07 12.55 23.56
CA ASP A 128 7.90 12.21 24.73
C ASP A 128 9.36 11.92 24.35
N ALA A 129 9.58 11.40 23.14
CA ALA A 129 10.91 11.19 22.58
C ALA A 129 11.55 12.45 21.97
N GLY A 130 10.89 13.61 22.05
CA GLY A 130 11.35 14.85 21.41
C GLY A 130 11.18 14.85 19.89
N GLY A 131 10.39 13.95 19.34
CA GLY A 131 10.09 13.85 17.93
C GLY A 131 8.91 14.74 17.49
N LEU A 132 8.50 14.58 16.24
CA LEU A 132 7.41 15.30 15.61
C LEU A 132 6.19 14.38 15.43
N HIS A 133 4.98 14.92 15.62
CA HIS A 133 3.73 14.28 15.23
C HIS A 133 3.03 15.08 14.14
N ILE A 134 2.60 14.38 13.07
CA ILE A 134 1.78 14.91 11.98
C ILE A 134 0.41 14.24 12.07
N ALA A 135 -0.62 15.03 12.35
CA ALA A 135 -1.97 14.51 12.50
C ALA A 135 -2.60 14.15 11.16
N CYS A 136 -3.18 12.96 11.08
CA CYS A 136 -4.04 12.53 9.98
C CYS A 136 -5.49 12.96 10.23
N PRO A 137 -6.27 13.28 9.18
CA PRO A 137 -7.71 13.45 9.30
C PRO A 137 -8.37 12.17 9.86
N PRO A 138 -9.26 12.28 10.87
CA PRO A 138 -9.97 11.12 11.41
C PRO A 138 -11.12 10.69 10.48
N GLY A 139 -11.72 9.52 10.76
CA GLY A 139 -12.98 9.08 10.14
C GLY A 139 -12.83 8.03 9.06
N PHE A 140 -11.61 7.62 8.69
CA PHE A 140 -11.40 6.53 7.73
C PHE A 140 -11.20 5.19 8.43
N LEU A 141 -11.57 4.11 7.75
CA LEU A 141 -11.05 2.79 8.08
C LEU A 141 -9.56 2.74 7.75
N PRO A 142 -8.70 2.10 8.57
CA PRO A 142 -7.25 2.14 8.38
C PRO A 142 -6.76 1.77 6.97
N ARG A 143 -7.40 0.79 6.32
CA ARG A 143 -7.05 0.35 4.97
C ARG A 143 -7.50 1.34 3.88
N ALA A 144 -8.48 2.20 4.16
CA ALA A 144 -8.91 3.27 3.26
C ALA A 144 -8.14 4.59 3.49
N ALA A 145 -7.17 4.62 4.40
CA ALA A 145 -6.45 5.84 4.79
C ALA A 145 -5.06 5.95 4.13
N ILE A 146 -4.82 5.25 3.02
CA ILE A 146 -3.50 5.21 2.38
C ILE A 146 -3.02 6.61 1.94
N GLY A 147 -3.91 7.45 1.43
CA GLY A 147 -3.59 8.83 1.04
C GLY A 147 -3.17 9.69 2.23
N ALA A 148 -3.86 9.50 3.38
CA ALA A 148 -3.56 10.22 4.61
C ALA A 148 -2.19 9.88 5.22
N LEU A 149 -1.61 8.73 4.84
CA LEU A 149 -0.31 8.27 5.33
C LEU A 149 0.81 8.51 4.32
N VAL A 150 0.57 8.28 3.01
CA VAL A 150 1.60 8.46 1.96
C VAL A 150 1.94 9.93 1.75
N ALA A 151 0.94 10.82 1.72
CA ALA A 151 1.19 12.23 1.42
C ALA A 151 2.10 12.93 2.45
N PRO A 152 1.92 12.75 3.77
CA PRO A 152 2.84 13.32 4.76
C PRO A 152 4.27 12.81 4.62
N LEU A 153 4.48 11.51 4.33
CA LEU A 153 5.80 10.93 4.10
C LEU A 153 6.52 11.63 2.95
N CYS A 154 5.85 11.71 1.79
CA CYS A 154 6.39 12.40 0.62
C CYS A 154 6.65 13.89 0.89
N THR A 155 5.74 14.56 1.59
CA THR A 155 5.85 15.99 1.92
C THR A 155 7.04 16.27 2.84
N VAL A 156 7.24 15.45 3.87
CA VAL A 156 8.39 15.60 4.79
C VAL A 156 9.70 15.36 4.04
N LEU A 157 9.80 14.30 3.24
CA LEU A 157 11.01 14.00 2.45
C LEU A 157 11.31 15.13 1.45
N TYR A 158 10.30 15.69 0.78
CA TYR A 158 10.45 16.86 -0.07
C TYR A 158 10.97 18.08 0.70
N ARG A 159 10.35 18.41 1.82
CA ARG A 159 10.70 19.59 2.62
C ARG A 159 12.06 19.49 3.31
N MET A 160 12.51 18.28 3.61
CA MET A 160 13.88 18.01 4.04
C MET A 160 14.89 18.11 2.90
N GLY A 161 14.47 18.09 1.63
CA GLY A 161 15.34 18.06 0.47
C GLY A 161 15.89 16.68 0.10
N LEU A 162 15.38 15.61 0.76
CA LEU A 162 15.76 14.22 0.49
C LEU A 162 15.14 13.66 -0.79
N ALA A 163 13.92 14.10 -1.13
CA ALA A 163 13.22 13.71 -2.36
C ALA A 163 12.63 14.93 -3.07
N PRO A 164 13.45 15.69 -3.85
CA PRO A 164 13.02 16.93 -4.49
C PRO A 164 11.83 16.78 -5.46
N GLY A 165 11.68 15.60 -6.08
CA GLY A 165 10.58 15.29 -7.01
C GLY A 165 9.25 14.97 -6.33
N ALA A 166 9.22 14.71 -5.01
CA ALA A 166 8.06 14.13 -4.33
C ALA A 166 6.80 15.02 -4.39
N GLN A 167 6.94 16.34 -4.35
CA GLN A 167 5.80 17.25 -4.47
C GLN A 167 5.12 17.15 -5.85
N ALA A 168 5.88 17.16 -6.92
CA ALA A 168 5.33 17.01 -8.27
C ALA A 168 4.68 15.63 -8.45
N MET A 169 5.30 14.56 -7.94
CA MET A 169 4.75 13.22 -7.99
C MET A 169 3.43 13.09 -7.22
N LEU A 170 3.27 13.78 -6.08
CA LEU A 170 1.99 13.83 -5.36
C LEU A 170 0.90 14.50 -6.20
N MET A 171 1.21 15.59 -6.88
CA MET A 171 0.24 16.29 -7.76
C MET A 171 -0.19 15.41 -8.94
N TYR A 172 0.75 14.71 -9.57
CA TYR A 172 0.46 13.77 -10.66
C TYR A 172 -0.40 12.61 -10.14
N ALA A 173 -0.06 12.05 -8.99
CA ALA A 173 -0.83 10.98 -8.35
C ALA A 173 -2.26 11.43 -8.06
N GLN A 174 -2.45 12.59 -7.43
CA GLN A 174 -3.78 13.13 -7.14
C GLN A 174 -4.63 13.27 -8.41
N THR A 175 -4.04 13.83 -9.47
CA THR A 175 -4.72 14.01 -10.76
C THR A 175 -5.13 12.65 -11.36
N GLN A 176 -4.24 11.66 -11.33
CA GLN A 176 -4.53 10.33 -11.87
C GLN A 176 -5.59 9.59 -11.05
N LEU A 177 -5.52 9.67 -9.73
CA LEU A 177 -6.51 9.04 -8.86
C LEU A 177 -7.91 9.63 -9.07
N ALA A 178 -8.02 10.95 -9.30
CA ALA A 178 -9.30 11.57 -9.66
C ALA A 178 -9.85 11.01 -10.98
N ARG A 179 -9.01 10.85 -12.01
CA ARG A 179 -9.40 10.23 -13.29
C ARG A 179 -9.84 8.78 -13.11
N ARG A 180 -9.08 7.99 -12.35
CA ARG A 180 -9.39 6.58 -12.06
C ARG A 180 -10.72 6.46 -11.29
N ARG A 181 -10.97 7.34 -10.33
CA ARG A 181 -12.27 7.41 -9.65
C ARG A 181 -13.42 7.65 -10.63
N ASP A 182 -13.24 8.56 -11.58
CA ASP A 182 -14.27 8.87 -12.58
C ASP A 182 -14.56 7.66 -13.49
N GLN A 183 -13.56 6.79 -13.73
CA GLN A 183 -13.73 5.55 -14.49
C GLN A 183 -14.34 4.40 -13.65
N CYS A 184 -13.95 4.29 -12.36
CA CYS A 184 -14.27 3.15 -11.51
C CYS A 184 -15.39 3.42 -10.49
N GLY A 185 -15.81 4.66 -10.31
CA GLY A 185 -16.79 5.06 -9.29
C GLY A 185 -18.14 4.39 -9.45
N VAL A 186 -18.93 4.40 -8.37
CA VAL A 186 -20.20 3.67 -8.25
C VAL A 186 -21.24 4.04 -9.31
N ARG A 187 -21.14 5.25 -9.89
CA ARG A 187 -22.06 5.74 -10.93
C ARG A 187 -21.76 5.17 -12.33
N VAL A 188 -20.60 4.57 -12.52
CA VAL A 188 -20.22 3.94 -13.78
C VAL A 188 -20.68 2.49 -13.76
N GLU A 189 -21.61 2.13 -14.63
CA GLU A 189 -22.26 0.82 -14.61
C GLU A 189 -21.70 -0.13 -15.67
N GLY A 190 -21.88 -1.42 -15.41
CA GLY A 190 -21.57 -2.51 -16.36
C GLY A 190 -20.11 -2.53 -16.79
N ALA A 191 -19.86 -2.94 -18.02
CA ALA A 191 -18.53 -3.10 -18.60
C ALA A 191 -17.80 -1.76 -18.88
N ALA A 192 -18.50 -0.62 -18.79
CA ALA A 192 -17.87 0.68 -18.88
C ALA A 192 -17.00 1.00 -17.65
N ASN A 193 -17.23 0.29 -16.55
CA ASN A 193 -16.43 0.38 -15.32
C ASN A 193 -15.37 -0.73 -15.32
N PRO A 194 -14.09 -0.40 -15.51
CA PRO A 194 -13.04 -1.42 -15.65
C PRO A 194 -12.84 -2.25 -14.38
N ALA A 195 -13.05 -1.69 -13.19
CA ALA A 195 -12.92 -2.43 -11.94
C ALA A 195 -14.08 -3.41 -11.71
N ARG A 196 -15.33 -3.05 -12.14
CA ARG A 196 -16.46 -3.98 -12.13
C ARG A 196 -16.25 -5.12 -13.13
N GLU A 197 -15.71 -4.80 -14.30
CA GLU A 197 -15.43 -5.81 -15.32
C GLU A 197 -14.35 -6.79 -14.86
N LEU A 198 -13.28 -6.29 -14.25
CA LEU A 198 -12.26 -7.15 -13.62
C LEU A 198 -12.87 -8.04 -12.53
N ALA A 199 -13.67 -7.46 -11.63
CA ALA A 199 -14.34 -8.22 -10.58
C ALA A 199 -15.24 -9.32 -11.18
N ARG A 200 -15.98 -9.02 -12.27
CA ARG A 200 -16.82 -9.99 -12.99
C ARG A 200 -15.98 -11.12 -13.59
N GLN A 201 -14.83 -10.81 -14.18
CA GLN A 201 -13.92 -11.80 -14.77
C GLN A 201 -13.26 -12.66 -13.68
N ILE A 202 -12.82 -12.08 -12.56
CA ILE A 202 -12.29 -12.84 -11.42
C ILE A 202 -13.36 -13.79 -10.87
N GLY A 203 -14.59 -13.32 -10.73
CA GLY A 203 -15.72 -14.15 -10.32
C GLY A 203 -15.51 -14.82 -8.97
N ARG A 204 -15.48 -16.14 -8.96
CA ARG A 204 -15.24 -16.97 -7.76
C ARG A 204 -13.91 -17.73 -7.79
N THR A 205 -13.02 -17.36 -8.69
CA THR A 205 -11.67 -17.91 -8.72
C THR A 205 -10.81 -17.29 -7.62
N ILE A 206 -9.65 -17.86 -7.37
CA ILE A 206 -8.66 -17.34 -6.43
C ILE A 206 -7.70 -16.44 -7.22
N PRO A 207 -7.66 -15.13 -6.96
CA PRO A 207 -6.71 -14.24 -7.62
C PRO A 207 -5.27 -14.54 -7.19
N LEU A 208 -4.40 -14.69 -8.19
CA LEU A 208 -2.95 -14.68 -8.05
C LEU A 208 -2.43 -13.41 -8.73
N ILE A 209 -1.82 -12.51 -7.98
CA ILE A 209 -1.46 -11.19 -8.46
C ILE A 209 0.06 -11.10 -8.64
N TYR A 210 0.52 -10.90 -9.88
CA TYR A 210 1.94 -10.74 -10.20
C TYR A 210 2.25 -9.30 -10.57
N GLY A 211 3.36 -8.78 -10.04
CA GLY A 211 3.86 -7.45 -10.39
C GLY A 211 5.35 -7.43 -10.66
N GLY A 212 5.83 -6.53 -11.49
CA GLY A 212 7.24 -6.42 -11.86
C GLY A 212 7.99 -5.33 -11.09
N GLY A 213 9.21 -5.63 -10.61
CA GLY A 213 10.03 -4.67 -9.87
C GLY A 213 9.38 -4.16 -8.59
N ALA A 214 9.91 -3.10 -8.02
CA ALA A 214 9.42 -2.58 -6.73
C ALA A 214 7.98 -2.06 -6.81
N ILE A 215 7.63 -1.32 -7.86
CA ILE A 215 6.28 -0.76 -8.07
C ILE A 215 5.25 -1.87 -8.16
N GLY A 216 5.46 -2.83 -9.07
CA GLY A 216 4.53 -3.93 -9.26
C GLY A 216 4.42 -4.85 -8.05
N ALA A 217 5.53 -5.09 -7.33
CA ALA A 217 5.54 -5.91 -6.11
C ALA A 217 4.67 -5.30 -5.00
N VAL A 218 4.78 -3.99 -4.77
CA VAL A 218 3.97 -3.28 -3.76
C VAL A 218 2.51 -3.24 -4.17
N ALA A 219 2.21 -2.95 -5.44
CA ALA A 219 0.85 -2.97 -5.95
C ALA A 219 0.21 -4.37 -5.82
N ALA A 220 0.92 -5.44 -6.20
CA ALA A 220 0.44 -6.81 -6.11
C ALA A 220 0.16 -7.22 -4.66
N TYR A 221 1.06 -6.88 -3.74
CA TYR A 221 0.84 -7.13 -2.31
C TYR A 221 -0.37 -6.36 -1.77
N ARG A 222 -0.56 -5.09 -2.18
CA ARG A 222 -1.74 -4.32 -1.79
C ARG A 222 -3.03 -4.95 -2.31
N TRP A 223 -3.10 -5.32 -3.58
CA TRP A 223 -4.24 -6.01 -4.17
C TRP A 223 -4.63 -7.27 -3.40
N LYS A 224 -3.62 -8.09 -3.06
CA LYS A 224 -3.83 -9.30 -2.24
C LYS A 224 -4.48 -8.93 -0.90
N CYS A 225 -3.99 -7.91 -0.22
CA CYS A 225 -4.56 -7.47 1.06
C CYS A 225 -6.00 -6.98 0.89
N ASP A 226 -6.28 -6.19 -0.16
CA ASP A 226 -7.61 -5.66 -0.42
C ASP A 226 -8.63 -6.76 -0.76
N VAL A 227 -8.26 -7.76 -1.55
CA VAL A 227 -9.12 -8.92 -1.81
C VAL A 227 -9.41 -9.67 -0.51
N ASN A 228 -8.40 -9.89 0.34
CA ASN A 228 -8.59 -10.56 1.63
C ASN A 228 -9.51 -9.77 2.56
N GLU A 229 -9.30 -8.44 2.68
CA GLU A 229 -10.03 -7.61 3.64
C GLU A 229 -11.40 -7.16 3.14
N ASN A 230 -11.54 -6.83 1.85
CA ASN A 230 -12.77 -6.32 1.28
C ASN A 230 -13.67 -7.45 0.78
N ALA A 231 -13.15 -8.36 -0.04
CA ALA A 231 -13.92 -9.47 -0.61
C ALA A 231 -14.00 -10.71 0.29
N LYS A 232 -13.27 -10.76 1.40
CA LYS A 232 -13.16 -11.92 2.31
C LYS A 232 -12.78 -13.20 1.57
N ALA A 233 -12.03 -13.05 0.48
CA ALA A 233 -11.59 -14.15 -0.36
C ALA A 233 -10.08 -14.36 -0.24
N PRO A 234 -9.57 -15.60 -0.37
CA PRO A 234 -8.14 -15.84 -0.46
C PRO A 234 -7.59 -15.23 -1.74
N ALA A 235 -6.41 -14.63 -1.65
CA ALA A 235 -5.64 -14.15 -2.78
C ALA A 235 -4.15 -14.26 -2.45
N PHE A 236 -3.33 -14.41 -3.49
CA PHE A 236 -1.89 -14.55 -3.35
C PHE A 236 -1.19 -13.52 -4.25
N SER A 237 0.03 -13.15 -3.90
CA SER A 237 0.83 -12.25 -4.72
C SER A 237 2.29 -12.66 -4.73
N HIS A 238 2.94 -12.45 -5.86
CA HIS A 238 4.37 -12.58 -5.99
C HIS A 238 4.92 -11.55 -7.00
N SER A 239 6.24 -11.47 -7.15
CA SER A 239 6.84 -10.45 -8.01
C SER A 239 7.95 -10.99 -8.89
N TYR A 240 8.00 -10.45 -10.12
CA TYR A 240 9.16 -10.60 -11.00
C TYR A 240 10.32 -9.73 -10.50
N PRO A 241 11.57 -10.19 -10.66
CA PRO A 241 11.97 -11.45 -11.31
C PRO A 241 12.01 -12.67 -10.37
N GLU A 242 11.75 -12.53 -9.08
CA GLU A 242 11.96 -13.58 -8.07
C GLU A 242 11.13 -14.85 -8.33
N LEU A 243 9.85 -14.69 -8.72
CA LEU A 243 8.97 -15.84 -8.99
C LEU A 243 9.49 -16.77 -10.08
N ASP A 244 10.28 -16.27 -11.03
CA ASP A 244 10.89 -17.09 -12.10
C ASP A 244 12.04 -17.98 -11.61
N HIS A 245 12.48 -17.82 -10.38
CA HIS A 245 13.53 -18.65 -9.78
C HIS A 245 12.98 -19.78 -8.90
N ASN A 246 11.66 -19.82 -8.68
CA ASN A 246 11.03 -20.80 -7.79
C ASN A 246 9.59 -21.14 -8.21
N GLU A 247 8.66 -20.20 -8.15
CA GLU A 247 7.22 -20.42 -8.31
C GLU A 247 6.84 -20.87 -9.71
N ILE A 248 7.60 -20.49 -10.74
CA ILE A 248 7.37 -20.95 -12.12
C ILE A 248 7.41 -22.49 -12.24
N CYS A 249 8.09 -23.18 -11.34
CA CYS A 249 8.14 -24.64 -11.30
C CYS A 249 6.87 -25.28 -10.70
N ALA A 250 6.00 -24.49 -10.05
CA ALA A 250 4.82 -25.01 -9.36
C ALA A 250 3.68 -25.44 -10.29
N TRP A 251 3.70 -25.02 -11.54
CA TRP A 251 2.59 -25.16 -12.49
C TRP A 251 2.53 -26.51 -13.20
N GLY A 252 3.55 -27.37 -13.02
CA GLY A 252 3.67 -28.62 -13.77
C GLY A 252 2.79 -29.78 -13.27
N GLN A 253 2.38 -29.81 -11.98
CA GLN A 253 1.76 -31.01 -11.39
C GLN A 253 0.23 -30.90 -11.25
N HIS A 254 -0.30 -29.76 -10.89
CA HIS A 254 -1.72 -29.57 -10.57
C HIS A 254 -2.45 -28.67 -11.56
N GLY A 255 -2.00 -28.58 -12.80
CA GLY A 255 -2.58 -27.73 -13.82
C GLY A 255 -4.07 -27.98 -14.11
N ASP A 256 -4.54 -29.22 -13.94
CA ASP A 256 -5.95 -29.58 -14.04
C ASP A 256 -6.82 -28.99 -12.92
N VAL A 257 -6.24 -28.74 -11.73
CA VAL A 257 -6.90 -28.06 -10.60
C VAL A 257 -6.78 -26.55 -10.71
N THR A 258 -5.56 -26.04 -10.92
CA THR A 258 -5.28 -24.59 -10.91
C THR A 258 -5.99 -23.85 -12.03
N ARG A 259 -6.11 -24.44 -13.24
CA ARG A 259 -6.88 -23.83 -14.34
C ARG A 259 -8.39 -23.70 -14.08
N GLN A 260 -8.91 -24.39 -13.09
CA GLN A 260 -10.31 -24.25 -12.68
C GLN A 260 -10.48 -23.19 -11.59
N LEU A 261 -9.44 -22.94 -10.80
CA LEU A 261 -9.53 -22.18 -9.56
C LEU A 261 -8.78 -20.85 -9.59
N MET A 262 -7.72 -20.70 -10.38
CA MET A 262 -6.81 -19.57 -10.26
C MET A 262 -6.92 -18.63 -11.47
N THR A 263 -7.16 -17.35 -11.18
CA THR A 263 -7.03 -16.26 -12.16
C THR A 263 -5.74 -15.52 -11.89
N LEU A 264 -4.84 -15.49 -12.87
CA LEU A 264 -3.64 -14.66 -12.81
C LEU A 264 -3.99 -13.22 -13.19
N ILE A 265 -3.54 -12.27 -12.38
CA ILE A 265 -3.65 -10.83 -12.62
C ILE A 265 -2.24 -10.25 -12.71
N GLU A 266 -1.87 -9.76 -13.89
CA GLU A 266 -0.59 -9.11 -14.12
C GLU A 266 -0.73 -7.60 -13.98
N LEU A 267 -0.01 -7.01 -13.02
CA LEU A 267 0.06 -5.57 -12.82
C LEU A 267 1.26 -5.00 -13.55
N ARG A 268 1.00 -4.19 -14.57
CA ARG A 268 2.01 -3.66 -15.49
C ARG A 268 2.17 -2.14 -15.30
N HIS A 269 3.38 -1.63 -15.50
CA HIS A 269 3.65 -0.19 -15.40
C HIS A 269 4.76 0.29 -16.34
N GLY A 270 4.79 1.60 -16.62
CA GLY A 270 5.72 2.19 -17.58
C GLY A 270 7.20 2.19 -17.16
N PHE A 271 7.49 1.91 -15.89
CA PHE A 271 8.85 1.90 -15.32
C PHE A 271 9.46 0.49 -15.25
N GLU A 272 8.83 -0.51 -15.88
CA GLU A 272 9.39 -1.86 -15.96
C GLU A 272 10.68 -1.87 -16.80
N HIS A 273 11.72 -2.50 -16.27
CA HIS A 273 12.91 -2.79 -17.06
C HIS A 273 12.54 -3.71 -18.25
N ALA A 274 13.14 -3.49 -19.41
CA ALA A 274 12.81 -4.24 -20.62
C ALA A 274 12.87 -5.79 -20.43
N ARG A 275 13.81 -6.27 -19.61
CA ARG A 275 13.93 -7.71 -19.29
C ARG A 275 12.77 -8.22 -18.43
N LEU A 276 12.11 -7.37 -17.63
CA LEU A 276 10.91 -7.76 -16.87
C LEU A 276 9.73 -7.95 -17.82
N ARG A 277 9.55 -7.09 -18.81
CA ARG A 277 8.49 -7.25 -19.83
C ARG A 277 8.58 -8.58 -20.54
N LEU A 278 9.80 -8.98 -20.96
CA LEU A 278 10.04 -10.28 -21.57
C LEU A 278 9.73 -11.47 -20.62
N ARG A 279 9.96 -11.29 -19.30
CA ARG A 279 9.63 -12.32 -18.32
C ARG A 279 8.14 -12.54 -18.17
N PHE A 280 7.36 -11.47 -18.13
CA PHE A 280 5.89 -11.59 -18.14
C PHE A 280 5.40 -12.42 -19.34
N ASP A 281 5.87 -12.07 -20.54
CA ASP A 281 5.47 -12.78 -21.77
C ASP A 281 5.88 -14.26 -21.74
N ALA A 282 7.14 -14.55 -21.38
CA ALA A 282 7.64 -15.93 -21.33
C ALA A 282 6.97 -16.76 -20.21
N THR A 283 6.72 -16.17 -19.05
CA THR A 283 6.01 -16.85 -17.97
C THR A 283 4.58 -17.17 -18.38
N ARG A 284 3.88 -16.21 -19.00
CA ARG A 284 2.53 -16.43 -19.52
C ARG A 284 2.48 -17.61 -20.49
N GLU A 285 3.39 -17.69 -21.46
CA GLU A 285 3.47 -18.81 -22.39
C GLU A 285 3.63 -20.18 -21.69
N ILE A 286 4.34 -20.23 -20.55
CA ILE A 286 4.56 -21.46 -19.79
C ILE A 286 3.33 -21.88 -18.98
N ILE A 287 2.59 -20.91 -18.40
CA ILE A 287 1.55 -21.20 -17.42
C ILE A 287 0.11 -21.04 -17.93
N ASP A 288 -0.09 -20.57 -19.16
CA ASP A 288 -1.41 -20.24 -19.72
C ASP A 288 -2.40 -21.40 -19.62
N GLU A 289 -1.96 -22.62 -19.92
CA GLU A 289 -2.81 -23.81 -19.80
C GLU A 289 -3.08 -24.27 -18.35
N CYS A 290 -2.36 -23.69 -17.37
CA CYS A 290 -2.44 -24.06 -15.95
C CYS A 290 -3.27 -23.13 -15.11
N VAL A 291 -3.71 -21.97 -15.64
CA VAL A 291 -4.56 -20.99 -14.95
C VAL A 291 -5.92 -20.88 -15.63
N HIS A 292 -6.93 -20.40 -14.89
CA HIS A 292 -8.27 -20.20 -15.46
C HIS A 292 -8.25 -19.18 -16.59
N GLN A 293 -7.55 -18.08 -16.35
CA GLN A 293 -7.33 -16.99 -17.31
C GLN A 293 -6.18 -16.09 -16.82
N VAL A 294 -5.67 -15.28 -17.73
CA VAL A 294 -4.73 -14.20 -17.43
C VAL A 294 -5.37 -12.86 -17.72
N LEU A 295 -5.39 -11.97 -16.74
CA LEU A 295 -5.89 -10.60 -16.85
C LEU A 295 -4.71 -9.64 -16.68
N ALA A 296 -4.60 -8.63 -17.51
CA ALA A 296 -3.58 -7.59 -17.39
C ALA A 296 -4.23 -6.25 -16.96
N VAL A 297 -3.58 -5.57 -16.03
CA VAL A 297 -3.95 -4.23 -15.57
C VAL A 297 -2.77 -3.32 -15.80
N GLU A 298 -2.95 -2.36 -16.71
CA GLU A 298 -1.93 -1.35 -17.02
C GLU A 298 -2.11 -0.13 -16.12
N ALA A 299 -1.00 0.33 -15.53
CA ALA A 299 -0.98 1.60 -14.81
C ALA A 299 -1.16 2.78 -15.74
N GLU A 300 -1.94 3.75 -15.31
CA GLU A 300 -2.08 5.04 -15.96
C GLU A 300 -1.42 6.16 -15.14
N GLY A 301 -1.20 7.31 -15.76
CA GLY A 301 -0.68 8.50 -15.10
C GLY A 301 0.83 8.69 -15.20
N GLU A 302 1.27 9.81 -14.66
CA GLU A 302 2.66 10.26 -14.71
C GLU A 302 3.41 9.93 -13.42
N GLY A 303 4.70 9.63 -13.55
CA GLY A 303 5.61 9.39 -12.44
C GLY A 303 5.40 8.05 -11.74
N ARG A 304 6.44 7.61 -11.02
CA ARG A 304 6.44 6.29 -10.33
C ARG A 304 5.35 6.20 -9.26
N LEU A 305 5.20 7.25 -8.45
CA LEU A 305 4.17 7.31 -7.40
C LEU A 305 2.77 7.32 -8.01
N GLY A 306 2.55 8.07 -9.10
CA GLY A 306 1.26 8.13 -9.79
C GLY A 306 0.82 6.77 -10.30
N GLN A 307 1.70 6.05 -11.01
CA GLN A 307 1.39 4.72 -11.55
C GLN A 307 1.24 3.66 -10.45
N LEU A 308 2.05 3.72 -9.39
CA LEU A 308 1.90 2.80 -8.25
C LEU A 308 0.55 2.98 -7.55
N LEU A 309 0.19 4.22 -7.23
CA LEU A 309 -1.09 4.50 -6.57
C LEU A 309 -2.28 4.23 -7.49
N ASP A 310 -2.16 4.41 -8.80
CA ASP A 310 -3.19 4.06 -9.78
C ASP A 310 -3.47 2.55 -9.80
N LEU A 311 -2.42 1.72 -9.85
CA LEU A 311 -2.56 0.26 -9.75
C LEU A 311 -3.22 -0.15 -8.43
N MET A 312 -2.78 0.42 -7.31
CA MET A 312 -3.36 0.13 -6.00
C MET A 312 -4.84 0.51 -5.95
N TYR A 313 -5.18 1.69 -6.46
CA TYR A 313 -6.55 2.19 -6.47
C TYR A 313 -7.49 1.37 -7.36
N MET A 314 -6.99 0.84 -8.47
CA MET A 314 -7.71 -0.14 -9.27
C MET A 314 -8.02 -1.40 -8.43
N GLY A 315 -7.10 -1.83 -7.58
CA GLY A 315 -7.29 -2.95 -6.64
C GLY A 315 -8.33 -2.66 -5.56
N ASP A 316 -8.28 -1.46 -4.97
CA ASP A 316 -9.28 -1.02 -3.99
C ASP A 316 -10.71 -1.13 -4.59
N TRP A 317 -10.94 -0.58 -5.79
CA TRP A 317 -12.23 -0.66 -6.47
C TRP A 317 -12.60 -2.09 -6.86
N THR A 318 -11.68 -2.84 -7.46
CA THR A 318 -11.94 -4.22 -7.93
C THR A 318 -12.31 -5.13 -6.76
N SER A 319 -11.61 -5.05 -5.64
CA SER A 319 -11.90 -5.87 -4.45
C SER A 319 -13.25 -5.53 -3.81
N CYS A 320 -13.66 -4.25 -3.81
CA CYS A 320 -14.99 -3.83 -3.37
C CYS A 320 -16.08 -4.39 -4.29
N TYR A 321 -15.90 -4.31 -5.60
CA TYR A 321 -16.90 -4.86 -6.55
C TYR A 321 -16.92 -6.39 -6.52
N LEU A 322 -15.78 -7.04 -6.29
CA LEU A 322 -15.70 -8.48 -6.06
C LEU A 322 -16.50 -8.90 -4.82
N ALA A 323 -16.41 -8.11 -3.73
CA ALA A 323 -17.24 -8.31 -2.54
C ALA A 323 -18.73 -8.22 -2.88
N LEU A 324 -19.16 -7.10 -3.46
CA LEU A 324 -20.56 -6.82 -3.74
C LEU A 324 -21.21 -7.84 -4.69
N GLN A 325 -20.49 -8.30 -5.71
CA GLN A 325 -21.04 -9.31 -6.64
C GLN A 325 -21.20 -10.70 -6.01
N ASN A 326 -20.48 -10.97 -4.90
CA ASN A 326 -20.57 -12.21 -4.13
C ASN A 326 -21.41 -12.03 -2.84
N ASP A 327 -22.22 -10.96 -2.75
CA ASP A 327 -23.06 -10.63 -1.61
C ASP A 327 -22.30 -10.49 -0.28
N VAL A 328 -21.04 -10.04 -0.34
CA VAL A 328 -20.17 -9.76 0.80
C VAL A 328 -20.10 -8.25 1.05
N ASP A 329 -20.23 -7.84 2.31
CA ASP A 329 -20.04 -6.44 2.72
C ASP A 329 -18.53 -6.11 2.77
N PRO A 330 -18.03 -5.14 1.99
CA PRO A 330 -16.61 -4.80 1.99
C PRO A 330 -16.16 -4.12 3.30
N GLY A 331 -17.05 -3.45 4.02
CA GLY A 331 -16.71 -2.61 5.18
C GLY A 331 -16.16 -3.37 6.39
N PRO A 332 -16.89 -4.31 7.02
CA PRO A 332 -16.50 -4.99 8.25
C PRO A 332 -15.25 -5.86 8.09
N ILE A 333 -14.45 -5.96 9.18
CA ILE A 333 -13.24 -6.82 9.29
C ILE A 333 -13.26 -7.64 10.60
N ASP A 334 -14.36 -8.32 10.85
CA ASP A 334 -14.66 -8.98 12.12
C ASP A 334 -13.57 -9.97 12.55
N ALA A 335 -12.95 -10.68 11.61
CA ALA A 335 -11.87 -11.62 11.91
C ALA A 335 -10.65 -10.92 12.55
N ILE A 336 -10.32 -9.71 12.12
CA ILE A 336 -9.22 -8.92 12.72
C ILE A 336 -9.60 -8.47 14.13
N PHE A 337 -10.83 -8.02 14.33
CA PHE A 337 -11.30 -7.63 15.67
C PHE A 337 -11.36 -8.81 16.62
N ALA A 338 -11.85 -9.98 16.18
CA ALA A 338 -11.87 -11.21 16.96
C ALA A 338 -10.45 -11.64 17.38
N LEU A 339 -9.48 -11.57 16.45
CA LEU A 339 -8.08 -11.86 16.76
C LEU A 339 -7.53 -10.90 17.81
N LYS A 340 -7.75 -9.59 17.67
CA LYS A 340 -7.28 -8.58 18.63
C LYS A 340 -7.89 -8.79 20.02
N ALA A 341 -9.18 -9.07 20.09
CA ALA A 341 -9.84 -9.38 21.36
C ALA A 341 -9.20 -10.60 22.03
N ARG A 342 -8.93 -11.65 21.25
CA ARG A 342 -8.27 -12.87 21.76
C ARG A 342 -6.85 -12.60 22.25
N MET A 343 -6.08 -11.77 21.52
CA MET A 343 -4.71 -11.39 21.93
C MET A 343 -4.70 -10.57 23.23
N ALA A 344 -5.71 -9.72 23.45
CA ALA A 344 -5.82 -8.92 24.67
C ALA A 344 -6.11 -9.75 25.93
N GLU A 345 -6.59 -11.00 25.79
CA GLU A 345 -6.81 -11.95 26.89
C GLU A 345 -5.54 -12.72 27.28
N LEU A 346 -4.50 -12.65 26.45
CA LEU A 346 -3.24 -13.35 26.69
C LEU A 346 -2.29 -12.46 27.50
N PRO A 347 -1.50 -13.07 28.43
CA PRO A 347 -0.58 -12.31 29.28
C PRO A 347 0.62 -11.72 28.53
#